data_eb7f9845e7e4798cb9bf2f4a34a7570c
#
_entry.id   eb7f9845e7e4798cb9bf2f4a34a7570c
#
_cell.length_a   1.000
_cell.length_b   1.000
_cell.length_c   1.000
_cell.angle_alpha   90.00
_cell.angle_beta   90.00
_cell.angle_gamma   90.00
#
_symmetry.space_group_name_H-M   'P 1'
#
loop_
_entity.id
_entity.type
_entity.pdbx_description
1 polymer ?
#
loop_
_entity_poly.entity_id
_entity_poly.type
_entity_poly.pdbx_seq_one_letter_code
_entity_poly.pdbx_strand_id
1 'polypeptide(L)'
;MTIDATRQQMKSYWTEHSSNASVETMMLDSNAKILHELEMPEIMEKAPTMEDKDVLELAAGIGRFTSIISKTAKSVTAVEFIEDFHKANVATNGHLDHVKFLCKDVVNLEAVPNSFDVIFSNWIFMYLGDEEVKAFAKKAIKWLRPGGKLFFRESCFRQSGDVKRNANPTYYRHPSFYTNAFGCVVSKEGNGDLGYLNLESSGSVAVYRKVKKNNGQVFFSYTKDIKQASADSDSDPDSVATFQKFLDEQQYSNQSITRYEKIFGQGYISTGGQGTTTEFVEKLNLKPGERVLDVGCGIGGGDFYMARQFGVSVVGIDLSTNMVHRALETSMADPSTDVEFEICDATTKEFPDASFDVVYSRDTILHIADKRALFDKFFRWLKPGGRVLISDYCQGEQESTDRFKAYVAGRGYHLLSPSQYGRVLESVGFSSVVAEDRTQHFVEVLKEELDRTLSHKDEFVAETSEQDFKYIVDGWEAKLVRCGEGDQKWGLFYGKKE
;
A
#
# COMPACT_ATOMS: atom_id res chain seq x y z
N MET A 1 32.46 3.76 7.71
CA MET A 1 32.69 2.51 8.44
C MET A 1 32.66 1.37 7.44
N THR A 2 33.52 0.34 7.58
CA THR A 2 33.40 -0.86 6.76
C THR A 2 32.15 -1.66 7.18
N ILE A 3 31.59 -2.49 6.31
CA ILE A 3 30.42 -3.34 6.59
C ILE A 3 30.65 -4.17 7.86
N ASP A 4 31.85 -4.74 8.03
CA ASP A 4 32.22 -5.51 9.23
C ASP A 4 32.20 -4.69 10.53
N ALA A 5 32.61 -3.42 10.50
CA ALA A 5 32.57 -2.56 11.67
C ALA A 5 31.15 -2.24 12.11
N THR A 6 30.25 -2.00 11.15
CA THR A 6 28.81 -1.78 11.42
C THR A 6 28.16 -3.05 11.99
N ARG A 7 28.52 -4.23 11.47
CA ARG A 7 28.04 -5.52 12.00
C ARG A 7 28.47 -5.78 13.42
N GLN A 8 29.74 -5.52 13.74
CA GLN A 8 30.24 -5.67 15.10
C GLN A 8 29.56 -4.70 16.06
N GLN A 9 29.32 -3.45 15.64
CA GLN A 9 28.60 -2.48 16.44
C GLN A 9 27.14 -2.92 16.71
N MET A 10 26.45 -3.45 15.69
CA MET A 10 25.11 -4.05 15.82
C MET A 10 25.10 -5.19 16.84
N LYS A 11 26.05 -6.12 16.68
CA LYS A 11 26.14 -7.28 17.57
C LYS A 11 26.41 -6.85 19.01
N SER A 12 27.38 -5.94 19.23
CA SER A 12 27.66 -5.42 20.58
C SER A 12 26.45 -4.74 21.19
N TYR A 13 25.78 -3.88 20.43
CA TYR A 13 24.58 -3.18 20.89
C TYR A 13 23.51 -4.16 21.38
N TRP A 14 23.16 -5.15 20.59
CA TRP A 14 22.12 -6.12 20.94
C TRP A 14 22.58 -7.11 22.02
N THR A 15 23.86 -7.48 22.07
CA THR A 15 24.40 -8.30 23.15
C THR A 15 24.31 -7.60 24.50
N GLU A 16 24.58 -6.29 24.56
CA GLU A 16 24.40 -5.49 25.79
C GLU A 16 22.93 -5.42 26.25
N HIS A 17 21.98 -5.39 25.29
CA HIS A 17 20.55 -5.29 25.59
C HIS A 17 19.88 -6.67 25.77
N SER A 18 20.53 -7.78 25.43
CA SER A 18 19.96 -9.14 25.49
C SER A 18 20.11 -9.85 26.83
N SER A 19 20.85 -9.28 27.78
CA SER A 19 21.14 -9.89 29.09
C SER A 19 19.89 -10.22 29.92
N ASN A 20 18.78 -9.52 29.67
CA ASN A 20 17.44 -9.85 30.16
C ASN A 20 16.52 -10.02 28.95
N ALA A 21 16.43 -11.25 28.44
CA ALA A 21 15.67 -11.58 27.21
C ALA A 21 14.16 -11.47 27.43
N SER A 22 13.65 -10.23 27.50
CA SER A 22 12.24 -9.90 27.69
C SER A 22 11.65 -9.13 26.51
N VAL A 23 10.32 -9.00 26.46
CA VAL A 23 9.63 -8.22 25.44
C VAL A 23 10.05 -6.75 25.50
N GLU A 24 10.22 -6.20 26.70
CA GLU A 24 10.64 -4.83 26.96
C GLU A 24 12.02 -4.54 26.40
N THR A 25 12.97 -5.44 26.66
CA THR A 25 14.36 -5.29 26.17
C THR A 25 14.47 -5.46 24.66
N MET A 26 13.64 -6.31 24.07
CA MET A 26 13.63 -6.53 22.62
C MET A 26 12.94 -5.38 21.86
N MET A 27 11.84 -4.82 22.39
CA MET A 27 11.10 -3.76 21.72
C MET A 27 11.65 -2.36 22.03
N LEU A 28 12.40 -2.21 23.14
CA LEU A 28 12.94 -0.93 23.61
C LEU A 28 11.86 0.16 23.74
N ASP A 29 10.72 -0.22 24.31
CA ASP A 29 9.54 0.62 24.43
C ASP A 29 8.90 0.45 25.83
N SER A 30 8.51 1.56 26.46
CA SER A 30 7.84 1.53 27.77
C SER A 30 6.45 0.88 27.73
N ASN A 31 5.83 0.84 26.56
CA ASN A 31 4.52 0.20 26.31
C ASN A 31 4.66 -1.20 25.69
N ALA A 32 5.85 -1.82 25.78
CA ALA A 32 6.16 -3.07 25.07
C ALA A 32 5.14 -4.19 25.33
N LYS A 33 4.64 -4.37 26.55
CA LYS A 33 3.62 -5.38 26.87
C LYS A 33 2.31 -5.13 26.13
N ILE A 34 1.79 -3.90 26.22
CA ILE A 34 0.53 -3.51 25.55
C ILE A 34 0.68 -3.65 24.04
N LEU A 35 1.78 -3.14 23.49
CA LEU A 35 2.07 -3.24 22.06
C LEU A 35 2.18 -4.70 21.62
N HIS A 36 2.88 -5.55 22.41
CA HIS A 36 3.01 -6.97 22.11
C HIS A 36 1.65 -7.67 22.00
N GLU A 37 0.77 -7.47 23.00
CA GLU A 37 -0.55 -8.10 23.03
C GLU A 37 -1.44 -7.67 21.85
N LEU A 38 -1.40 -6.38 21.49
CA LEU A 38 -2.25 -5.80 20.46
C LEU A 38 -1.71 -5.98 19.04
N GLU A 39 -0.37 -5.90 18.83
CA GLU A 39 0.21 -6.00 17.49
C GLU A 39 0.23 -7.42 16.93
N MET A 40 0.35 -8.42 17.80
CA MET A 40 0.47 -9.82 17.36
C MET A 40 -0.71 -10.27 16.49
N PRO A 41 -1.98 -10.10 16.93
CA PRO A 41 -3.12 -10.44 16.09
C PRO A 41 -3.15 -9.67 14.78
N GLU A 42 -2.86 -8.36 14.82
CA GLU A 42 -2.86 -7.51 13.62
C GLU A 42 -1.79 -7.93 12.61
N ILE A 43 -0.55 -8.19 13.08
CA ILE A 43 0.53 -8.66 12.20
C ILE A 43 0.18 -10.01 11.58
N MET A 44 -0.38 -10.94 12.35
CA MET A 44 -0.77 -12.26 11.82
C MET A 44 -1.95 -12.18 10.85
N GLU A 45 -2.87 -11.23 11.03
CA GLU A 45 -3.96 -10.97 10.07
C GLU A 45 -3.44 -10.43 8.73
N LYS A 46 -2.39 -9.58 8.77
CA LYS A 46 -1.77 -9.02 7.57
C LYS A 46 -0.76 -9.97 6.90
N ALA A 47 -0.22 -10.91 7.66
CA ALA A 47 0.71 -11.91 7.15
C ALA A 47 -0.02 -12.97 6.29
N PRO A 48 0.68 -13.61 5.34
CA PRO A 48 0.12 -14.74 4.62
C PRO A 48 -0.22 -15.89 5.56
N THR A 49 -1.14 -16.77 5.14
CA THR A 49 -1.44 -17.98 5.92
C THR A 49 -0.19 -18.83 6.11
N MET A 50 -0.01 -19.28 7.35
CA MET A 50 1.08 -20.19 7.73
C MET A 50 0.62 -21.67 7.76
N GLU A 51 -0.68 -21.91 7.56
CA GLU A 51 -1.27 -23.23 7.67
C GLU A 51 -0.65 -24.20 6.65
N ASP A 52 -0.11 -25.30 7.15
CA ASP A 52 0.57 -26.35 6.38
C ASP A 52 1.73 -25.85 5.48
N LYS A 53 2.44 -24.79 5.91
CA LYS A 53 3.55 -24.16 5.18
C LYS A 53 4.90 -24.47 5.80
N ASP A 54 5.94 -24.55 4.94
CA ASP A 54 7.34 -24.53 5.36
C ASP A 54 7.76 -23.05 5.50
N VAL A 55 7.99 -22.59 6.73
CA VAL A 55 8.22 -21.19 7.09
C VAL A 55 9.67 -20.93 7.48
N LEU A 56 10.27 -19.88 6.93
CA LEU A 56 11.53 -19.30 7.41
C LEU A 56 11.20 -18.02 8.21
N GLU A 57 11.44 -18.06 9.52
CA GLU A 57 11.32 -16.90 10.40
C GLU A 57 12.70 -16.28 10.62
N LEU A 58 12.85 -15.00 10.28
CA LEU A 58 14.10 -14.23 10.43
C LEU A 58 13.99 -13.25 11.58
N ALA A 59 15.08 -13.04 12.30
CA ALA A 59 15.13 -12.26 13.54
C ALA A 59 14.05 -12.72 14.53
N ALA A 60 14.02 -14.02 14.78
CA ALA A 60 12.99 -14.66 15.63
C ALA A 60 12.99 -14.14 17.07
N GLY A 61 14.05 -13.47 17.50
CA GLY A 61 14.20 -12.89 18.83
C GLY A 61 13.99 -13.95 19.92
N ILE A 62 13.18 -13.61 20.92
CA ILE A 62 12.81 -14.51 22.01
C ILE A 62 11.69 -15.49 21.66
N GLY A 63 11.30 -15.59 20.38
CA GLY A 63 10.31 -16.56 19.89
C GLY A 63 8.86 -16.12 19.96
N ARG A 64 8.58 -14.83 19.99
CA ARG A 64 7.21 -14.28 20.05
C ARG A 64 6.34 -14.79 18.91
N PHE A 65 6.81 -14.65 17.67
CA PHE A 65 6.10 -15.11 16.47
C PHE A 65 6.32 -16.61 16.25
N THR A 66 7.48 -17.18 16.58
CA THR A 66 7.73 -18.63 16.54
C THR A 66 6.61 -19.40 17.25
N SER A 67 6.20 -18.95 18.45
CA SER A 67 5.13 -19.57 19.25
C SER A 67 3.75 -19.55 18.59
N ILE A 68 3.50 -18.61 17.66
CA ILE A 68 2.21 -18.50 16.95
C ILE A 68 2.28 -19.23 15.61
N ILE A 69 3.32 -18.97 14.84
CA ILE A 69 3.53 -19.55 13.50
C ILE A 69 3.56 -21.09 13.60
N SER A 70 4.24 -21.62 14.62
CA SER A 70 4.37 -23.07 14.83
C SER A 70 3.05 -23.78 15.11
N LYS A 71 1.98 -23.07 15.49
CA LYS A 71 0.68 -23.72 15.78
C LYS A 71 0.02 -24.31 14.52
N THR A 72 0.29 -23.73 13.36
CA THR A 72 -0.36 -24.10 12.09
C THR A 72 0.63 -24.44 10.99
N ALA A 73 1.89 -24.00 11.10
CA ALA A 73 2.92 -24.29 10.12
C ALA A 73 3.29 -25.78 10.09
N LYS A 74 3.57 -26.29 8.90
CA LYS A 74 4.12 -27.64 8.71
C LYS A 74 5.52 -27.76 9.28
N SER A 75 6.36 -26.78 9.04
CA SER A 75 7.69 -26.65 9.65
C SER A 75 8.09 -25.18 9.79
N VAL A 76 8.91 -24.89 10.81
CA VAL A 76 9.48 -23.56 11.02
C VAL A 76 10.99 -23.64 11.13
N THR A 77 11.71 -22.81 10.38
CA THR A 77 13.14 -22.57 10.59
C THR A 77 13.28 -21.17 11.20
N ALA A 78 13.50 -21.11 12.51
CA ALA A 78 13.65 -19.85 13.26
C ALA A 78 15.15 -19.45 13.31
N VAL A 79 15.47 -18.28 12.76
CA VAL A 79 16.84 -17.75 12.67
C VAL A 79 16.97 -16.52 13.54
N GLU A 80 17.92 -16.54 14.47
CA GLU A 80 18.24 -15.41 15.35
C GLU A 80 19.76 -15.22 15.42
N PHE A 81 20.20 -13.96 15.41
CA PHE A 81 21.62 -13.62 15.42
C PHE A 81 22.23 -13.54 16.84
N ILE A 82 21.41 -13.08 17.82
CA ILE A 82 21.82 -12.81 19.18
C ILE A 82 21.62 -14.08 20.01
N GLU A 83 22.72 -14.58 20.58
CA GLU A 83 22.74 -15.89 21.25
C GLU A 83 21.77 -15.99 22.42
N ASP A 84 21.63 -14.92 23.22
CA ASP A 84 20.72 -14.94 24.37
C ASP A 84 19.25 -14.95 23.96
N PHE A 85 18.87 -14.21 22.92
CA PHE A 85 17.53 -14.27 22.34
C PHE A 85 17.26 -15.65 21.70
N HIS A 86 18.24 -16.21 21.00
CA HIS A 86 18.15 -17.57 20.46
C HIS A 86 17.90 -18.59 21.57
N LYS A 87 18.68 -18.53 22.68
CA LYS A 87 18.49 -19.43 23.83
C LYS A 87 17.10 -19.28 24.47
N ALA A 88 16.62 -18.05 24.60
CA ALA A 88 15.26 -17.77 25.10
C ALA A 88 14.17 -18.38 24.21
N ASN A 89 14.32 -18.26 22.88
CA ASN A 89 13.39 -18.91 21.95
C ASN A 89 13.42 -20.43 22.07
N VAL A 90 14.61 -21.03 22.12
CA VAL A 90 14.77 -22.48 22.34
C VAL A 90 14.16 -22.93 23.67
N ALA A 91 14.35 -22.15 24.75
CA ALA A 91 13.76 -22.47 26.05
C ALA A 91 12.22 -22.45 26.01
N THR A 92 11.64 -21.56 25.24
CA THR A 92 10.18 -21.44 25.11
C THR A 92 9.58 -22.44 24.13
N ASN A 93 10.17 -22.61 22.93
CA ASN A 93 9.60 -23.31 21.81
C ASN A 93 10.35 -24.61 21.43
N GLY A 94 11.46 -24.95 22.11
CA GLY A 94 12.33 -26.08 21.76
C GLY A 94 11.69 -27.47 21.99
N HIS A 95 10.52 -27.52 22.60
CA HIS A 95 9.72 -28.75 22.73
C HIS A 95 8.92 -29.10 21.45
N LEU A 96 8.95 -28.23 20.43
CA LEU A 96 8.23 -28.39 19.17
C LEU A 96 9.14 -29.05 18.12
N ASP A 97 8.92 -30.33 17.84
CA ASP A 97 9.78 -31.18 16.98
C ASP A 97 9.90 -30.67 15.53
N HIS A 98 8.89 -29.91 15.05
CA HIS A 98 8.85 -29.34 13.70
C HIS A 98 9.47 -27.93 13.60
N VAL A 99 10.07 -27.42 14.70
CA VAL A 99 10.78 -26.15 14.72
C VAL A 99 12.28 -26.37 14.78
N LYS A 100 12.98 -25.84 13.78
CA LYS A 100 14.45 -25.84 13.73
C LYS A 100 14.97 -24.46 14.14
N PHE A 101 15.88 -24.41 15.10
CA PHE A 101 16.49 -23.18 15.59
C PHE A 101 17.92 -23.00 15.05
N LEU A 102 18.24 -21.81 14.51
CA LEU A 102 19.55 -21.48 13.99
C LEU A 102 20.05 -20.18 14.59
N CYS A 103 21.19 -20.23 15.30
CA CYS A 103 21.89 -19.02 15.75
C CYS A 103 22.83 -18.54 14.63
N LYS A 104 22.33 -17.69 13.72
CA LYS A 104 23.07 -17.24 12.53
C LYS A 104 22.72 -15.81 12.12
N ASP A 105 23.70 -15.11 11.54
CA ASP A 105 23.46 -13.86 10.83
C ASP A 105 22.74 -14.14 9.49
N VAL A 106 21.66 -13.42 9.23
CA VAL A 106 20.88 -13.52 8.00
C VAL A 106 21.69 -13.22 6.73
N VAL A 107 22.68 -12.35 6.83
CA VAL A 107 23.57 -12.02 5.69
C VAL A 107 24.36 -13.25 5.22
N ASN A 108 24.77 -14.08 6.16
CA ASN A 108 25.54 -15.32 5.92
C ASN A 108 24.64 -16.58 5.89
N LEU A 109 23.32 -16.39 5.95
CA LEU A 109 22.39 -17.51 5.85
C LEU A 109 22.34 -18.01 4.41
N GLU A 110 22.39 -19.33 4.27
CA GLU A 110 22.14 -20.03 3.02
C GLU A 110 21.07 -21.09 3.22
N ALA A 111 20.18 -21.21 2.25
CA ALA A 111 19.13 -22.20 2.24
C ALA A 111 19.00 -22.89 0.87
N VAL A 112 18.35 -24.03 0.86
CA VAL A 112 18.09 -24.77 -0.37
C VAL A 112 17.11 -23.97 -1.25
N PRO A 113 17.31 -23.85 -2.56
CA PRO A 113 16.38 -23.21 -3.45
C PRO A 113 14.98 -23.85 -3.37
N ASN A 114 13.93 -23.00 -3.47
CA ASN A 114 12.54 -23.44 -3.46
C ASN A 114 12.17 -24.34 -2.25
N SER A 115 12.70 -24.01 -1.06
CA SER A 115 12.49 -24.79 0.17
C SER A 115 11.42 -24.21 1.10
N PHE A 116 11.04 -22.95 0.92
CA PHE A 116 10.05 -22.28 1.78
C PHE A 116 8.82 -21.81 1.01
N ASP A 117 7.68 -21.91 1.66
CA ASP A 117 6.42 -21.33 1.21
C ASP A 117 6.27 -19.89 1.70
N VAL A 118 6.80 -19.60 2.91
CA VAL A 118 6.74 -18.28 3.53
C VAL A 118 8.10 -17.92 4.13
N ILE A 119 8.55 -16.70 3.85
CA ILE A 119 9.62 -16.03 4.61
C ILE A 119 8.96 -14.92 5.43
N PHE A 120 9.06 -14.99 6.74
CA PHE A 120 8.49 -14.03 7.69
C PHE A 120 9.60 -13.31 8.44
N SER A 121 9.46 -12.01 8.62
CA SER A 121 10.40 -11.20 9.39
C SER A 121 9.71 -10.03 10.11
N ASN A 122 10.25 -9.69 11.26
CA ASN A 122 9.77 -8.58 12.04
C ASN A 122 10.96 -7.80 12.62
N TRP A 123 11.27 -6.61 12.02
CA TRP A 123 12.39 -5.75 12.38
C TRP A 123 13.78 -6.33 12.16
N ILE A 124 14.15 -6.64 10.92
CA ILE A 124 15.52 -7.03 10.60
C ILE A 124 16.19 -6.10 9.58
N PHE A 125 15.45 -5.69 8.53
CA PHE A 125 16.08 -4.97 7.42
C PHE A 125 16.54 -3.57 7.79
N MET A 126 15.97 -2.98 8.83
CA MET A 126 16.45 -1.72 9.37
C MET A 126 17.84 -1.82 10.03
N TYR A 127 18.36 -3.04 10.29
CA TYR A 127 19.70 -3.29 10.79
C TYR A 127 20.69 -3.67 9.70
N LEU A 128 20.26 -3.80 8.45
CA LEU A 128 21.08 -4.15 7.30
C LEU A 128 21.44 -2.92 6.48
N GLY A 129 22.64 -2.89 5.90
CA GLY A 129 23.02 -1.89 4.90
C GLY A 129 22.21 -2.05 3.61
N ASP A 130 22.17 -1.00 2.78
CA ASP A 130 21.34 -0.99 1.57
C ASP A 130 21.66 -2.15 0.61
N GLU A 131 22.94 -2.42 0.39
CA GLU A 131 23.36 -3.53 -0.47
C GLU A 131 23.10 -4.90 0.15
N GLU A 132 23.10 -5.00 1.49
CA GLU A 132 22.74 -6.24 2.17
C GLU A 132 21.24 -6.53 2.04
N VAL A 133 20.37 -5.51 2.10
CA VAL A 133 18.92 -5.66 1.86
C VAL A 133 18.66 -6.14 0.42
N LYS A 134 19.31 -5.50 -0.58
CA LYS A 134 19.18 -5.91 -1.98
C LYS A 134 19.72 -7.33 -2.23
N ALA A 135 20.84 -7.68 -1.61
CA ALA A 135 21.39 -9.05 -1.68
C ALA A 135 20.44 -10.07 -1.04
N PHE A 136 19.80 -9.71 0.07
CA PHE A 136 18.80 -10.56 0.71
C PHE A 136 17.57 -10.75 -0.19
N ALA A 137 17.10 -9.72 -0.90
CA ALA A 137 15.98 -9.85 -1.84
C ALA A 137 16.24 -10.93 -2.89
N LYS A 138 17.47 -11.01 -3.44
CA LYS A 138 17.88 -12.10 -4.34
C LYS A 138 17.85 -13.48 -3.68
N LYS A 139 18.28 -13.57 -2.42
CA LYS A 139 18.22 -14.82 -1.64
C LYS A 139 16.77 -15.24 -1.39
N ALA A 140 15.90 -14.31 -1.03
CA ALA A 140 14.48 -14.57 -0.80
C ALA A 140 13.81 -15.15 -2.05
N ILE A 141 14.04 -14.56 -3.24
CA ILE A 141 13.54 -15.09 -4.52
C ILE A 141 14.01 -16.55 -4.71
N LYS A 142 15.29 -16.82 -4.48
CA LYS A 142 15.88 -18.15 -4.67
C LYS A 142 15.29 -19.19 -3.70
N TRP A 143 15.06 -18.81 -2.44
CA TRP A 143 14.61 -19.72 -1.38
C TRP A 143 13.11 -20.01 -1.40
N LEU A 144 12.30 -19.03 -1.82
CA LEU A 144 10.86 -19.19 -1.96
C LEU A 144 10.52 -20.12 -3.12
N ARG A 145 9.50 -20.97 -2.91
CA ARG A 145 8.82 -21.67 -4.00
C ARG A 145 8.08 -20.69 -4.90
N PRO A 146 7.84 -21.01 -6.18
CA PRO A 146 6.88 -20.23 -7.00
C PRO A 146 5.54 -20.06 -6.29
N GLY A 147 5.00 -18.84 -6.25
CA GLY A 147 3.80 -18.50 -5.47
C GLY A 147 4.04 -18.35 -3.96
N GLY A 148 5.28 -18.59 -3.48
CA GLY A 148 5.64 -18.37 -2.08
C GLY A 148 5.66 -16.90 -1.70
N LYS A 149 5.52 -16.61 -0.40
CA LYS A 149 5.30 -15.27 0.13
C LYS A 149 6.50 -14.77 0.95
N LEU A 150 6.84 -13.50 0.79
CA LEU A 150 7.73 -12.78 1.69
C LEU A 150 6.90 -11.74 2.45
N PHE A 151 6.90 -11.84 3.76
CA PHE A 151 6.27 -10.84 4.63
C PHE A 151 7.29 -10.28 5.61
N PHE A 152 7.33 -8.96 5.73
CA PHE A 152 8.13 -8.32 6.78
C PHE A 152 7.50 -7.01 7.26
N ARG A 153 7.87 -6.60 8.47
CA ARG A 153 7.50 -5.31 9.05
C ARG A 153 8.75 -4.58 9.55
N GLU A 154 8.81 -3.27 9.28
CA GLU A 154 9.94 -2.41 9.62
C GLU A 154 9.50 -1.09 10.26
N SER A 155 10.40 -0.49 11.05
CA SER A 155 10.28 0.90 11.47
C SER A 155 10.79 1.81 10.35
N CYS A 156 9.87 2.53 9.70
CA CYS A 156 10.17 3.51 8.68
C CYS A 156 10.19 4.93 9.25
N PHE A 157 10.81 5.86 8.53
CA PHE A 157 10.94 7.29 8.84
C PHE A 157 11.71 7.60 10.13
N ARG A 158 11.33 7.03 11.28
CA ARG A 158 11.93 7.32 12.58
C ARG A 158 11.77 6.15 13.57
N GLN A 159 12.50 6.23 14.67
CA GLN A 159 12.36 5.30 15.80
C GLN A 159 10.92 5.29 16.33
N SER A 160 10.39 4.10 16.62
CA SER A 160 9.08 3.93 17.26
C SER A 160 9.18 3.77 18.78
N GLY A 161 10.21 3.10 19.29
CA GLY A 161 10.43 2.93 20.71
C GLY A 161 10.81 4.25 21.39
N ASP A 162 10.43 4.43 22.66
CA ASP A 162 10.65 5.65 23.44
C ASP A 162 11.85 5.57 24.39
N VAL A 163 12.49 4.41 24.50
CA VAL A 163 13.71 4.28 25.28
C VAL A 163 14.84 5.05 24.61
N LYS A 164 15.41 6.02 25.34
CA LYS A 164 16.52 6.84 24.84
C LYS A 164 17.76 5.98 24.61
N ARG A 165 18.36 6.10 23.44
CA ARG A 165 19.54 5.34 23.01
C ARG A 165 20.72 6.27 22.81
N ASN A 166 21.88 5.93 23.39
CA ASN A 166 23.12 6.69 23.21
C ASN A 166 23.77 6.41 21.86
N ALA A 167 23.59 5.20 21.32
CA ALA A 167 23.96 4.79 19.99
C ALA A 167 22.80 3.98 19.40
N ASN A 168 22.49 4.22 18.15
CA ASN A 168 21.44 3.46 17.47
C ASN A 168 21.91 3.14 16.04
N PRO A 169 22.43 1.95 15.80
CA PRO A 169 22.93 1.55 14.49
C PRO A 169 21.81 1.18 13.51
N THR A 170 20.66 1.85 13.58
CA THR A 170 19.44 1.51 12.83
C THR A 170 19.24 2.47 11.67
N TYR A 171 18.89 1.94 10.49
CA TYR A 171 18.53 2.70 9.29
C TYR A 171 17.01 2.85 9.23
N TYR A 172 16.47 4.01 9.63
CA TYR A 172 15.04 4.33 9.49
C TYR A 172 14.75 4.87 8.09
N ARG A 173 14.55 3.98 7.15
CA ARG A 173 14.36 4.31 5.76
C ARG A 173 12.93 4.71 5.45
N HIS A 174 12.78 5.49 4.38
CA HIS A 174 11.47 5.71 3.76
C HIS A 174 10.92 4.37 3.21
N PRO A 175 9.59 4.10 3.25
CA PRO A 175 9.01 2.86 2.73
C PRO A 175 9.37 2.56 1.27
N SER A 176 9.53 3.60 0.43
CA SER A 176 9.94 3.44 -0.97
C SER A 176 11.30 2.76 -1.16
N PHE A 177 12.19 2.85 -0.17
CA PHE A 177 13.44 2.10 -0.22
C PHE A 177 13.16 0.59 -0.30
N TYR A 178 12.25 0.09 0.52
CA TYR A 178 11.93 -1.34 0.57
C TYR A 178 11.15 -1.77 -0.67
N THR A 179 10.17 -0.97 -1.14
CA THR A 179 9.45 -1.30 -2.38
C THR A 179 10.40 -1.37 -3.58
N ASN A 180 11.37 -0.46 -3.67
CA ASN A 180 12.39 -0.49 -4.73
C ASN A 180 13.40 -1.64 -4.54
N ALA A 181 13.92 -1.85 -3.31
CA ALA A 181 14.93 -2.86 -3.04
C ALA A 181 14.44 -4.29 -3.30
N PHE A 182 13.15 -4.55 -3.08
CA PHE A 182 12.54 -5.87 -3.32
C PHE A 182 11.87 -5.97 -4.68
N GLY A 183 11.21 -4.91 -5.18
CA GLY A 183 10.47 -4.91 -6.45
C GLY A 183 11.35 -4.80 -7.70
N CYS A 184 12.59 -4.28 -7.57
CA CYS A 184 13.51 -4.12 -8.71
C CYS A 184 14.56 -5.25 -8.82
N VAL A 185 14.34 -6.39 -8.18
CA VAL A 185 15.28 -7.50 -8.18
C VAL A 185 14.69 -8.70 -8.89
N VAL A 186 15.50 -9.30 -9.78
CA VAL A 186 15.18 -10.57 -10.45
C VAL A 186 16.27 -11.61 -10.13
N SER A 187 15.90 -12.88 -10.19
CA SER A 187 16.83 -14.00 -10.03
C SER A 187 16.53 -15.07 -11.08
N LYS A 188 17.57 -15.61 -11.72
CA LYS A 188 17.40 -16.74 -12.65
C LYS A 188 17.10 -18.02 -11.88
N GLU A 189 16.03 -18.69 -12.28
CA GLU A 189 15.67 -20.03 -11.82
C GLU A 189 16.50 -21.11 -12.54
N GLY A 190 16.50 -22.33 -12.00
CA GLY A 190 17.29 -23.43 -12.58
C GLY A 190 16.93 -23.84 -14.02
N ASN A 191 15.72 -23.51 -14.47
CA ASN A 191 15.21 -23.72 -15.85
C ASN A 191 15.46 -22.53 -16.78
N GLY A 192 16.06 -21.44 -16.30
CA GLY A 192 16.31 -20.22 -17.05
C GLY A 192 15.24 -19.16 -16.94
N ASP A 193 14.07 -19.45 -16.36
CA ASP A 193 13.03 -18.47 -16.08
C ASP A 193 13.52 -17.40 -15.10
N LEU A 194 12.78 -16.28 -15.03
CA LEU A 194 13.07 -15.19 -14.11
C LEU A 194 12.08 -15.18 -12.95
N GLY A 195 12.60 -15.38 -11.73
CA GLY A 195 11.85 -15.16 -10.49
C GLY A 195 11.96 -13.71 -10.06
N TYR A 196 10.86 -13.14 -9.57
CA TYR A 196 10.80 -11.78 -9.02
C TYR A 196 9.79 -11.71 -7.88
N LEU A 197 9.82 -10.61 -7.14
CA LEU A 197 8.88 -10.34 -6.05
C LEU A 197 7.87 -9.30 -6.49
N ASN A 198 6.61 -9.68 -6.51
CA ASN A 198 5.48 -8.82 -6.80
C ASN A 198 4.87 -8.31 -5.49
N LEU A 199 4.79 -6.99 -5.31
CA LEU A 199 4.20 -6.38 -4.11
C LEU A 199 2.67 -6.60 -4.13
N GLU A 200 2.14 -7.28 -3.12
CA GLU A 200 0.70 -7.49 -2.96
C GLU A 200 0.05 -6.44 -2.07
N SER A 201 0.73 -6.14 -0.95
CA SER A 201 0.24 -5.12 -0.04
C SER A 201 1.36 -4.55 0.83
N SER A 202 1.19 -3.30 1.24
CA SER A 202 2.04 -2.62 2.21
C SER A 202 1.25 -1.51 2.88
N GLY A 203 1.43 -1.33 4.18
CA GLY A 203 0.71 -0.27 4.91
C GLY A 203 1.14 -0.17 6.36
N SER A 204 0.56 0.77 7.07
CA SER A 204 0.85 0.99 8.49
C SER A 204 0.23 -0.08 9.38
N VAL A 205 0.91 -0.38 10.50
CA VAL A 205 0.35 -1.19 11.59
C VAL A 205 -0.46 -0.28 12.51
N ALA A 206 -1.79 -0.46 12.50
CA ALA A 206 -2.75 0.45 13.14
C ALA A 206 -2.57 0.53 14.68
N VAL A 207 -2.13 -0.54 15.33
CA VAL A 207 -1.85 -0.54 16.77
C VAL A 207 -0.84 0.55 17.16
N TYR A 208 0.22 0.74 16.38
CA TYR A 208 1.20 1.78 16.67
C TYR A 208 0.62 3.19 16.48
N ARG A 209 -0.26 3.38 15.53
CA ARG A 209 -0.99 4.65 15.37
C ARG A 209 -1.87 4.92 16.59
N LYS A 210 -2.65 3.93 17.02
CA LYS A 210 -3.58 4.05 18.17
C LYS A 210 -2.84 4.30 19.48
N VAL A 211 -1.78 3.54 19.76
CA VAL A 211 -1.06 3.59 21.05
C VAL A 211 0.01 4.69 21.06
N LYS A 212 0.76 4.88 19.98
CA LYS A 212 1.96 5.72 19.91
C LYS A 212 1.81 6.95 19.01
N LYS A 213 0.68 7.13 18.32
CA LYS A 213 0.52 8.15 17.28
C LYS A 213 1.65 8.08 16.24
N ASN A 214 1.95 6.86 15.78
CA ASN A 214 3.05 6.57 14.87
C ASN A 214 2.61 5.65 13.73
N ASN A 215 2.51 6.20 12.52
CA ASN A 215 2.20 5.46 11.27
C ASN A 215 3.45 4.86 10.60
N GLY A 216 4.63 5.03 11.20
CA GLY A 216 5.90 4.58 10.61
C GLY A 216 6.24 3.10 10.84
N GLN A 217 5.36 2.32 11.46
CA GLN A 217 5.48 0.86 11.46
C GLN A 217 4.79 0.32 10.22
N VAL A 218 5.57 -0.09 9.22
CA VAL A 218 5.06 -0.45 7.90
C VAL A 218 5.35 -1.92 7.62
N PHE A 219 4.32 -2.66 7.21
CA PHE A 219 4.45 -4.03 6.72
C PHE A 219 4.53 -4.05 5.20
N PHE A 220 5.14 -5.12 4.67
CA PHE A 220 5.28 -5.38 3.24
C PHE A 220 5.00 -6.86 2.99
N SER A 221 4.15 -7.16 2.02
CA SER A 221 3.81 -8.52 1.58
C SER A 221 4.06 -8.66 0.09
N TYR A 222 4.88 -9.64 -0.27
CA TYR A 222 5.24 -9.93 -1.65
C TYR A 222 4.94 -11.38 -2.00
N THR A 223 4.64 -11.64 -3.27
CA THR A 223 4.59 -12.99 -3.86
C THR A 223 5.78 -13.18 -4.79
N LYS A 224 6.41 -14.36 -4.73
CA LYS A 224 7.34 -14.79 -5.77
C LYS A 224 6.57 -15.22 -7.00
N ASP A 225 6.69 -14.45 -8.07
CA ASP A 225 6.19 -14.78 -9.39
C ASP A 225 7.31 -15.24 -10.33
N ILE A 226 6.94 -15.96 -11.37
CA ILE A 226 7.85 -16.49 -12.39
C ILE A 226 7.46 -15.97 -13.76
N LYS A 227 8.41 -15.36 -14.46
CA LYS A 227 8.28 -15.02 -15.87
C LYS A 227 9.06 -16.01 -16.70
N GLN A 228 8.40 -16.66 -17.67
CA GLN A 228 9.05 -17.59 -18.58
C GLN A 228 10.15 -16.88 -19.40
N ALA A 229 11.27 -17.56 -19.58
CA ALA A 229 12.34 -17.08 -20.43
C ALA A 229 11.84 -16.98 -21.87
N SER A 230 11.93 -15.77 -22.45
CA SER A 230 11.80 -15.57 -23.90
C SER A 230 13.19 -15.43 -24.51
N ALA A 231 13.35 -15.76 -25.81
CA ALA A 231 14.66 -15.73 -26.49
C ALA A 231 15.35 -14.34 -26.41
N ASP A 232 14.59 -13.27 -26.11
CA ASP A 232 15.07 -11.88 -26.00
C ASP A 232 15.09 -11.35 -24.56
N SER A 233 14.83 -12.21 -23.54
CA SER A 233 14.80 -11.74 -22.15
C SER A 233 16.21 -11.66 -21.57
N ASP A 234 16.83 -10.50 -21.64
CA ASP A 234 17.88 -10.13 -20.72
C ASP A 234 17.35 -10.14 -19.27
N SER A 235 18.23 -10.42 -18.31
CA SER A 235 17.94 -10.41 -16.87
C SER A 235 17.68 -8.98 -16.34
N ASP A 236 16.99 -8.16 -17.13
CA ASP A 236 16.65 -6.79 -16.82
C ASP A 236 15.40 -6.76 -15.92
N PRO A 237 15.46 -6.15 -14.73
CA PRO A 237 14.29 -5.90 -13.89
C PRO A 237 13.15 -5.21 -14.64
N ASP A 238 13.47 -4.35 -15.61
CA ASP A 238 12.49 -3.63 -16.43
C ASP A 238 11.68 -4.53 -17.37
N SER A 239 12.12 -5.79 -17.57
CA SER A 239 11.37 -6.78 -18.34
C SER A 239 10.08 -7.24 -17.67
N VAL A 240 9.90 -6.99 -16.35
CA VAL A 240 8.70 -7.37 -15.60
C VAL A 240 7.79 -6.15 -15.48
N ALA A 241 6.85 -6.02 -16.43
CA ALA A 241 5.82 -4.98 -16.40
C ALA A 241 4.59 -5.48 -15.60
N THR A 242 4.23 -4.79 -14.53
CA THR A 242 2.96 -4.96 -13.81
C THR A 242 2.12 -3.69 -14.00
N PHE A 243 0.79 -3.79 -13.81
CA PHE A 243 -0.06 -2.60 -13.88
C PHE A 243 0.31 -1.57 -12.79
N GLN A 244 0.70 -2.03 -11.60
CA GLN A 244 1.22 -1.16 -10.54
C GLN A 244 2.47 -0.39 -11.00
N LYS A 245 3.46 -1.09 -11.61
CA LYS A 245 4.67 -0.44 -12.13
C LYS A 245 4.33 0.58 -13.22
N PHE A 246 3.40 0.25 -14.13
CA PHE A 246 2.90 1.20 -15.13
C PHE A 246 2.31 2.45 -14.49
N LEU A 247 1.49 2.31 -13.45
CA LEU A 247 0.93 3.45 -12.73
C LEU A 247 2.04 4.31 -12.12
N ASP A 248 2.98 3.71 -11.41
CA ASP A 248 4.04 4.42 -10.69
C ASP A 248 5.07 5.10 -11.60
N GLU A 249 5.37 4.53 -12.76
CA GLU A 249 6.35 5.08 -13.70
C GLU A 249 5.75 6.07 -14.70
N GLN A 250 4.49 5.87 -15.10
CA GLN A 250 3.88 6.64 -16.19
C GLN A 250 2.82 7.64 -15.69
N GLN A 251 1.79 7.18 -14.99
CA GLN A 251 0.67 8.04 -14.61
C GLN A 251 0.91 8.78 -13.30
N TYR A 252 1.47 8.11 -12.31
CA TYR A 252 1.63 8.59 -10.95
C TYR A 252 3.09 8.54 -10.47
N SER A 253 4.01 8.91 -11.37
CA SER A 253 5.39 9.19 -10.96
C SER A 253 5.40 10.38 -9.98
N ASN A 254 6.43 10.47 -9.15
CA ASN A 254 6.56 11.58 -8.20
C ASN A 254 6.46 12.96 -8.87
N GLN A 255 6.99 13.08 -10.09
CA GLN A 255 6.87 14.31 -10.91
C GLN A 255 5.41 14.55 -11.32
N SER A 256 4.69 13.50 -11.75
CA SER A 256 3.28 13.60 -12.12
C SER A 256 2.40 13.99 -10.93
N ILE A 257 2.64 13.41 -9.76
CA ILE A 257 1.94 13.76 -8.51
C ILE A 257 2.13 15.25 -8.21
N THR A 258 3.37 15.73 -8.18
CA THR A 258 3.67 17.15 -7.93
C THR A 258 2.97 18.07 -8.94
N ARG A 259 2.98 17.71 -10.22
CA ARG A 259 2.27 18.43 -11.28
C ARG A 259 0.77 18.48 -11.05
N TYR A 260 0.14 17.36 -10.63
CA TYR A 260 -1.29 17.33 -10.34
C TYR A 260 -1.65 18.14 -9.09
N GLU A 261 -0.82 18.10 -8.02
CA GLU A 261 -1.04 18.95 -6.85
C GLU A 261 -1.05 20.46 -7.18
N LYS A 262 -0.28 20.89 -8.19
CA LYS A 262 -0.29 22.30 -8.65
C LYS A 262 -1.63 22.70 -9.26
N ILE A 263 -2.36 21.76 -9.84
CA ILE A 263 -3.64 22.04 -10.49
C ILE A 263 -4.79 21.85 -9.52
N PHE A 264 -4.82 20.76 -8.83
CA PHE A 264 -5.92 20.39 -7.94
C PHE A 264 -5.82 21.00 -6.54
N GLY A 265 -4.64 21.54 -6.18
CA GLY A 265 -4.32 22.03 -4.86
C GLY A 265 -3.53 21.01 -4.03
N GLN A 266 -2.77 21.52 -3.08
CA GLN A 266 -1.91 20.72 -2.23
C GLN A 266 -2.69 19.61 -1.51
N GLY A 267 -2.22 18.39 -1.61
CA GLY A 267 -2.84 17.20 -1.02
C GLY A 267 -3.94 16.57 -1.89
N TYR A 268 -4.24 17.09 -3.08
CA TYR A 268 -5.29 16.57 -3.95
C TYR A 268 -4.78 16.25 -5.35
N ILE A 269 -5.33 15.17 -5.92
CA ILE A 269 -5.02 14.71 -7.28
C ILE A 269 -6.27 14.36 -8.09
N SER A 270 -7.46 14.70 -7.58
CA SER A 270 -8.74 14.53 -8.26
C SER A 270 -9.31 15.86 -8.67
N THR A 271 -10.09 15.90 -9.75
CA THR A 271 -10.69 17.10 -10.33
C THR A 271 -11.45 17.94 -9.29
N GLY A 272 -11.15 19.24 -9.25
CA GLY A 272 -11.73 20.22 -8.32
C GLY A 272 -11.14 20.18 -6.92
N GLY A 273 -10.19 19.28 -6.67
CA GLY A 273 -9.42 19.23 -5.41
C GLY A 273 -10.30 19.26 -4.16
N GLN A 274 -9.98 20.17 -3.24
CA GLN A 274 -10.72 20.33 -1.98
C GLN A 274 -12.19 20.74 -2.20
N GLY A 275 -12.47 21.59 -3.20
CA GLY A 275 -13.84 22.09 -3.43
C GLY A 275 -14.84 20.97 -3.70
N THR A 276 -14.56 20.15 -4.70
CA THR A 276 -15.42 18.99 -5.05
C THR A 276 -15.37 17.89 -3.98
N THR A 277 -14.24 17.72 -3.28
CA THR A 277 -14.17 16.81 -2.13
C THR A 277 -15.16 17.24 -1.04
N THR A 278 -15.15 18.51 -0.67
CA THR A 278 -16.10 19.06 0.32
C THR A 278 -17.56 18.82 -0.10
N GLU A 279 -17.91 19.20 -1.33
CA GLU A 279 -19.27 19.02 -1.86
C GLU A 279 -19.73 17.56 -1.81
N PHE A 280 -18.86 16.62 -2.22
CA PHE A 280 -19.25 15.21 -2.30
C PHE A 280 -19.31 14.56 -0.93
N VAL A 281 -18.36 14.86 -0.04
CA VAL A 281 -18.34 14.32 1.33
C VAL A 281 -19.54 14.81 2.14
N GLU A 282 -20.00 16.05 1.95
CA GLU A 282 -21.22 16.56 2.61
C GLU A 282 -22.45 15.70 2.30
N LYS A 283 -22.56 15.15 1.08
CA LYS A 283 -23.67 14.25 0.70
C LYS A 283 -23.66 12.92 1.49
N LEU A 284 -22.53 12.53 2.04
CA LEU A 284 -22.42 11.35 2.91
C LEU A 284 -23.00 11.55 4.29
N ASN A 285 -23.17 12.79 4.75
CA ASN A 285 -23.68 13.10 6.10
C ASN A 285 -22.96 12.29 7.18
N LEU A 286 -21.61 12.33 7.15
CA LEU A 286 -20.73 11.59 8.04
C LEU A 286 -20.99 11.89 9.52
N LYS A 287 -20.87 10.87 10.37
CA LYS A 287 -21.03 10.98 11.82
C LYS A 287 -19.71 10.65 12.52
N PRO A 288 -19.38 11.34 13.61
CA PRO A 288 -18.19 11.01 14.40
C PRO A 288 -18.19 9.53 14.80
N GLY A 289 -17.03 8.88 14.64
CA GLY A 289 -16.83 7.47 14.96
C GLY A 289 -17.24 6.49 13.86
N GLU A 290 -17.81 6.94 12.73
CA GLU A 290 -18.01 6.08 11.55
C GLU A 290 -16.66 5.67 10.96
N ARG A 291 -16.62 4.50 10.35
CA ARG A 291 -15.46 3.96 9.64
C ARG A 291 -15.67 4.03 8.13
N VAL A 292 -14.80 4.76 7.45
CA VAL A 292 -14.84 4.99 6.00
C VAL A 292 -13.75 4.16 5.32
N LEU A 293 -14.08 3.51 4.21
CA LEU A 293 -13.11 2.96 3.26
C LEU A 293 -13.03 3.90 2.06
N ASP A 294 -11.85 4.42 1.75
CA ASP A 294 -11.59 5.16 0.50
C ASP A 294 -10.83 4.26 -0.48
N VAL A 295 -11.45 3.98 -1.62
CA VAL A 295 -10.90 3.11 -2.67
C VAL A 295 -10.32 3.97 -3.79
N GLY A 296 -8.98 3.95 -3.90
CA GLY A 296 -8.22 4.88 -4.74
C GLY A 296 -7.99 6.20 -4.04
N CYS A 297 -7.49 6.13 -2.80
CA CYS A 297 -7.30 7.29 -1.93
C CYS A 297 -6.25 8.29 -2.44
N GLY A 298 -5.43 7.89 -3.42
CA GLY A 298 -4.34 8.72 -3.92
C GLY A 298 -3.38 9.12 -2.80
N ILE A 299 -3.12 10.42 -2.68
CA ILE A 299 -2.24 10.99 -1.64
C ILE A 299 -2.99 11.36 -0.35
N GLY A 300 -4.25 10.92 -0.20
CA GLY A 300 -5.01 10.98 1.04
C GLY A 300 -5.73 12.29 1.34
N GLY A 301 -5.83 13.24 0.39
CA GLY A 301 -6.45 14.55 0.66
C GLY A 301 -7.88 14.47 1.19
N GLY A 302 -8.71 13.62 0.60
CA GLY A 302 -10.07 13.34 1.04
C GLY A 302 -10.11 12.68 2.41
N ASP A 303 -9.21 11.74 2.66
CA ASP A 303 -9.11 11.00 3.93
C ASP A 303 -8.80 11.92 5.10
N PHE A 304 -7.76 12.75 4.94
CA PHE A 304 -7.43 13.75 5.97
C PHE A 304 -8.55 14.75 6.19
N TYR A 305 -9.23 15.18 5.12
CA TYR A 305 -10.39 16.06 5.22
C TYR A 305 -11.52 15.42 6.02
N MET A 306 -11.91 14.19 5.67
CA MET A 306 -12.99 13.47 6.36
C MET A 306 -12.65 13.24 7.84
N ALA A 307 -11.45 12.77 8.14
CA ALA A 307 -11.02 12.51 9.51
C ALA A 307 -11.01 13.79 10.38
N ARG A 308 -10.47 14.90 9.85
CA ARG A 308 -10.38 16.18 10.58
C ARG A 308 -11.73 16.84 10.78
N GLN A 309 -12.57 16.87 9.76
CA GLN A 309 -13.82 17.64 9.80
C GLN A 309 -14.96 16.88 10.48
N PHE A 310 -15.00 15.57 10.36
CA PHE A 310 -16.13 14.77 10.80
C PHE A 310 -15.79 13.79 11.94
N GLY A 311 -14.51 13.66 12.32
CA GLY A 311 -14.10 12.74 13.38
C GLY A 311 -14.34 11.27 13.05
N VAL A 312 -14.22 10.92 11.78
CA VAL A 312 -14.34 9.55 11.28
C VAL A 312 -12.96 8.88 11.25
N SER A 313 -12.95 7.54 11.27
CA SER A 313 -11.75 6.74 10.99
C SER A 313 -11.74 6.37 9.50
N VAL A 314 -10.65 6.66 8.79
CA VAL A 314 -10.56 6.39 7.36
C VAL A 314 -9.48 5.36 7.07
N VAL A 315 -9.82 4.36 6.26
CA VAL A 315 -8.88 3.41 5.65
C VAL A 315 -8.81 3.74 4.17
N GLY A 316 -7.69 4.30 3.74
CA GLY A 316 -7.41 4.61 2.34
C GLY A 316 -6.61 3.48 1.70
N ILE A 317 -7.06 2.98 0.56
CA ILE A 317 -6.32 2.00 -0.25
C ILE A 317 -6.06 2.54 -1.65
N ASP A 318 -4.85 2.29 -2.16
CA ASP A 318 -4.48 2.62 -3.54
C ASP A 318 -3.51 1.58 -4.09
N LEU A 319 -3.50 1.38 -5.40
CA LEU A 319 -2.56 0.47 -6.04
C LEU A 319 -1.19 1.13 -6.27
N SER A 320 -1.13 2.46 -6.41
CA SER A 320 0.13 3.19 -6.62
C SER A 320 0.95 3.29 -5.34
N THR A 321 2.18 2.81 -5.40
CA THR A 321 3.12 2.91 -4.28
C THR A 321 3.51 4.36 -3.99
N ASN A 322 3.67 5.17 -5.04
CA ASN A 322 4.02 6.60 -4.91
C ASN A 322 2.93 7.40 -4.20
N MET A 323 1.66 7.11 -4.51
CA MET A 323 0.50 7.76 -3.88
C MET A 323 0.45 7.45 -2.40
N VAL A 324 0.46 6.17 -2.04
CA VAL A 324 0.36 5.75 -0.63
C VAL A 324 1.58 6.20 0.17
N HIS A 325 2.79 6.16 -0.40
CA HIS A 325 3.97 6.67 0.30
C HIS A 325 3.84 8.17 0.63
N ARG A 326 3.31 8.97 -0.29
CA ARG A 326 3.04 10.40 -0.04
C ARG A 326 1.97 10.59 1.05
N ALA A 327 0.91 9.77 1.03
CA ALA A 327 -0.12 9.78 2.08
C ALA A 327 0.47 9.41 3.45
N LEU A 328 1.35 8.41 3.52
CA LEU A 328 2.06 8.01 4.74
C LEU A 328 2.97 9.13 5.27
N GLU A 329 3.73 9.81 4.41
CA GLU A 329 4.54 10.98 4.80
C GLU A 329 3.66 12.07 5.45
N THR A 330 2.53 12.38 4.83
CA THR A 330 1.57 13.36 5.37
C THR A 330 1.01 12.91 6.72
N SER A 331 0.68 11.62 6.88
CA SER A 331 0.18 11.08 8.14
C SER A 331 1.22 11.08 9.26
N MET A 332 2.50 10.97 8.93
CA MET A 332 3.60 11.11 9.89
C MET A 332 3.78 12.55 10.36
N ALA A 333 3.46 13.53 9.51
CA ALA A 333 3.49 14.95 9.86
C ALA A 333 2.28 15.38 10.70
N ASP A 334 1.09 14.73 10.50
CA ASP A 334 -0.13 14.98 11.28
C ASP A 334 -0.66 13.68 11.93
N PRO A 335 -0.03 13.25 13.04
CA PRO A 335 -0.40 12.00 13.71
C PRO A 335 -1.72 12.08 14.51
N SER A 336 -2.38 13.23 14.51
CA SER A 336 -3.65 13.43 15.21
C SER A 336 -4.85 12.91 14.42
N THR A 337 -4.74 12.78 13.10
CA THR A 337 -5.78 12.27 12.22
C THR A 337 -5.90 10.75 12.30
N ASP A 338 -7.14 10.25 12.29
CA ASP A 338 -7.42 8.82 12.34
C ASP A 338 -7.51 8.24 10.91
N VAL A 339 -6.35 8.15 10.25
CA VAL A 339 -6.22 7.65 8.88
C VAL A 339 -5.21 6.49 8.82
N GLU A 340 -5.53 5.49 8.02
CA GLU A 340 -4.66 4.35 7.69
C GLU A 340 -4.51 4.28 6.18
N PHE A 341 -3.31 3.97 5.68
CA PHE A 341 -3.08 3.82 4.25
C PHE A 341 -2.47 2.46 3.95
N GLU A 342 -2.98 1.81 2.89
CA GLU A 342 -2.48 0.52 2.43
C GLU A 342 -2.35 0.49 0.90
N ILE A 343 -1.18 0.06 0.41
CA ILE A 343 -0.96 -0.29 -0.99
C ILE A 343 -1.61 -1.66 -1.21
N CYS A 344 -2.62 -1.74 -2.03
CA CYS A 344 -3.20 -3.02 -2.45
C CYS A 344 -4.12 -2.85 -3.68
N ASP A 345 -4.38 -3.97 -4.37
CA ASP A 345 -5.37 -4.03 -5.42
C ASP A 345 -6.76 -4.27 -4.83
N ALA A 346 -7.67 -3.30 -5.00
CA ALA A 346 -9.05 -3.39 -4.51
C ALA A 346 -9.81 -4.60 -5.07
N THR A 347 -9.43 -5.08 -6.25
CA THR A 347 -10.08 -6.23 -6.90
C THR A 347 -9.76 -7.56 -6.21
N THR A 348 -8.60 -7.65 -5.56
CA THR A 348 -8.14 -8.86 -4.85
C THR A 348 -8.20 -8.73 -3.34
N LYS A 349 -8.19 -7.49 -2.82
CA LYS A 349 -8.29 -7.21 -1.38
C LYS A 349 -9.59 -7.76 -0.81
N GLU A 350 -9.52 -8.33 0.39
CA GLU A 350 -10.69 -8.70 1.19
C GLU A 350 -10.68 -7.97 2.53
N PHE A 351 -11.85 -7.51 2.94
CA PHE A 351 -12.14 -7.02 4.28
C PHE A 351 -13.24 -7.88 4.91
N PRO A 352 -13.31 -7.96 6.24
CA PRO A 352 -14.43 -8.63 6.90
C PRO A 352 -15.77 -8.00 6.50
N ASP A 353 -16.79 -8.84 6.37
CA ASP A 353 -18.14 -8.37 6.09
C ASP A 353 -18.62 -7.38 7.16
N ALA A 354 -19.41 -6.38 6.75
CA ALA A 354 -19.98 -5.37 7.63
C ALA A 354 -18.93 -4.61 8.47
N SER A 355 -17.77 -4.29 7.91
CA SER A 355 -16.67 -3.60 8.60
C SER A 355 -16.64 -2.09 8.41
N PHE A 356 -17.39 -1.53 7.44
CA PHE A 356 -17.40 -0.11 7.13
C PHE A 356 -18.82 0.49 7.16
N ASP A 357 -18.93 1.73 7.62
CA ASP A 357 -20.16 2.52 7.56
C ASP A 357 -20.33 3.20 6.19
N VAL A 358 -19.20 3.52 5.56
CA VAL A 358 -19.14 4.20 4.26
C VAL A 358 -18.08 3.58 3.39
N VAL A 359 -18.36 3.42 2.09
CA VAL A 359 -17.37 3.24 1.03
C VAL A 359 -17.38 4.48 0.15
N TYR A 360 -16.21 5.03 -0.07
CA TYR A 360 -15.97 6.24 -0.85
C TYR A 360 -14.95 5.96 -1.94
N SER A 361 -15.09 6.57 -3.12
CA SER A 361 -14.09 6.49 -4.19
C SER A 361 -14.19 7.69 -5.12
N ARG A 362 -13.04 8.20 -5.58
CA ARG A 362 -12.99 9.33 -6.52
C ARG A 362 -12.11 9.06 -7.72
N ASP A 363 -12.72 9.10 -8.91
CA ASP A 363 -12.05 9.09 -10.21
C ASP A 363 -11.01 7.95 -10.33
N THR A 364 -11.33 6.76 -9.82
CA THR A 364 -10.43 5.61 -9.70
C THR A 364 -10.99 4.36 -10.36
N ILE A 365 -12.29 4.11 -10.17
CA ILE A 365 -12.93 2.84 -10.61
C ILE A 365 -12.96 2.72 -12.14
N LEU A 366 -12.73 3.81 -12.85
CA LEU A 366 -12.52 3.83 -14.32
C LEU A 366 -11.42 2.85 -14.78
N HIS A 367 -10.46 2.51 -13.92
CA HIS A 367 -9.41 1.54 -14.22
C HIS A 367 -9.84 0.07 -14.06
N ILE A 368 -11.00 -0.21 -13.47
CA ILE A 368 -11.44 -1.55 -13.10
C ILE A 368 -12.46 -2.07 -14.09
N ALA A 369 -12.12 -3.19 -14.74
CA ALA A 369 -12.97 -3.78 -15.80
C ALA A 369 -14.25 -4.38 -15.22
N ASP A 370 -14.14 -5.22 -14.18
CA ASP A 370 -15.28 -5.86 -13.53
C ASP A 370 -15.78 -5.03 -12.33
N LYS A 371 -16.51 -3.96 -12.66
CA LYS A 371 -17.11 -3.09 -11.65
C LYS A 371 -18.16 -3.81 -10.80
N ARG A 372 -18.87 -4.78 -11.39
CA ARG A 372 -19.87 -5.54 -10.67
C ARG A 372 -19.24 -6.35 -9.54
N ALA A 373 -18.17 -7.12 -9.83
CA ALA A 373 -17.46 -7.89 -8.80
C ALA A 373 -16.91 -6.98 -7.68
N LEU A 374 -16.39 -5.78 -8.04
CA LEU A 374 -15.96 -4.81 -7.04
C LEU A 374 -17.11 -4.29 -6.18
N PHE A 375 -18.26 -3.98 -6.78
CA PHE A 375 -19.43 -3.46 -6.03
C PHE A 375 -20.09 -4.54 -5.17
N ASP A 376 -20.03 -5.81 -5.58
CA ASP A 376 -20.40 -6.95 -4.71
C ASP A 376 -19.54 -6.99 -3.44
N LYS A 377 -18.23 -6.71 -3.56
CA LYS A 377 -17.34 -6.56 -2.40
C LYS A 377 -17.73 -5.35 -1.54
N PHE A 378 -17.95 -4.18 -2.13
CA PHE A 378 -18.39 -2.98 -1.40
C PHE A 378 -19.66 -3.25 -0.60
N PHE A 379 -20.62 -3.93 -1.24
CA PHE A 379 -21.89 -4.28 -0.58
C PHE A 379 -21.67 -5.22 0.61
N ARG A 380 -20.78 -6.22 0.48
CA ARG A 380 -20.44 -7.11 1.61
C ARG A 380 -19.73 -6.36 2.73
N TRP A 381 -18.74 -5.52 2.41
CA TRP A 381 -17.94 -4.77 3.38
C TRP A 381 -18.73 -3.72 4.15
N LEU A 382 -19.78 -3.19 3.55
CA LEU A 382 -20.68 -2.24 4.22
C LEU A 382 -21.52 -2.91 5.29
N LYS A 383 -21.67 -2.23 6.43
CA LYS A 383 -22.64 -2.57 7.46
C LYS A 383 -24.07 -2.39 6.93
N PRO A 384 -25.09 -3.08 7.51
CA PRO A 384 -26.49 -2.69 7.31
C PRO A 384 -26.69 -1.21 7.63
N GLY A 385 -27.39 -0.49 6.76
CA GLY A 385 -27.53 0.97 6.84
C GLY A 385 -26.33 1.76 6.30
N GLY A 386 -25.26 1.10 5.90
CA GLY A 386 -24.09 1.72 5.28
C GLY A 386 -24.37 2.27 3.89
N ARG A 387 -23.48 3.10 3.38
CA ARG A 387 -23.67 3.82 2.11
C ARG A 387 -22.40 3.90 1.29
N VAL A 388 -22.57 3.96 -0.03
CA VAL A 388 -21.47 4.16 -0.99
C VAL A 388 -21.65 5.52 -1.67
N LEU A 389 -20.53 6.21 -1.93
CA LEU A 389 -20.48 7.37 -2.82
C LEU A 389 -19.26 7.28 -3.71
N ILE A 390 -19.46 7.42 -5.01
CA ILE A 390 -18.43 7.30 -6.04
C ILE A 390 -18.57 8.49 -6.99
N SER A 391 -17.45 9.19 -7.29
CA SER A 391 -17.33 9.96 -8.52
C SER A 391 -16.44 9.24 -9.49
N ASP A 392 -16.77 9.29 -10.80
CA ASP A 392 -15.95 8.61 -11.79
C ASP A 392 -16.10 9.22 -13.19
N TYR A 393 -15.06 9.09 -14.01
CA TYR A 393 -15.18 9.38 -15.43
C TYR A 393 -16.08 8.35 -16.10
N CYS A 394 -16.95 8.85 -16.96
CA CYS A 394 -17.94 8.07 -17.68
C CYS A 394 -17.84 8.33 -19.18
N GLN A 395 -18.43 7.45 -19.96
CA GLN A 395 -18.72 7.68 -21.37
C GLN A 395 -20.14 8.24 -21.57
N GLY A 396 -20.42 8.79 -22.75
CA GLY A 396 -21.76 9.22 -23.14
C GLY A 396 -22.74 8.04 -23.26
N GLU A 397 -24.04 8.37 -23.31
CA GLU A 397 -25.10 7.36 -23.56
C GLU A 397 -25.16 6.92 -25.03
N GLN A 398 -24.59 7.71 -25.94
CA GLN A 398 -24.51 7.39 -27.38
C GLN A 398 -23.21 6.68 -27.71
N GLU A 399 -23.10 6.15 -28.92
CA GLU A 399 -21.86 5.56 -29.40
C GLU A 399 -20.74 6.62 -29.44
N SER A 400 -19.62 6.32 -28.78
CA SER A 400 -18.47 7.22 -28.71
C SER A 400 -17.74 7.32 -30.04
N THR A 401 -17.12 8.48 -30.30
CA THR A 401 -16.26 8.69 -31.46
C THR A 401 -15.03 7.76 -31.43
N ASP A 402 -14.50 7.42 -32.62
CA ASP A 402 -13.29 6.58 -32.73
C ASP A 402 -12.10 7.22 -32.05
N ARG A 403 -12.02 8.55 -32.06
CA ARG A 403 -10.99 9.30 -31.31
C ARG A 403 -11.10 9.05 -29.81
N PHE A 404 -12.29 9.07 -29.23
CA PHE A 404 -12.51 8.81 -27.80
C PHE A 404 -12.25 7.34 -27.46
N LYS A 405 -12.68 6.40 -28.31
CA LYS A 405 -12.38 4.97 -28.14
C LYS A 405 -10.86 4.73 -28.09
N ALA A 406 -10.10 5.37 -28.98
CA ALA A 406 -8.63 5.29 -28.98
C ALA A 406 -8.01 5.90 -27.71
N TYR A 407 -8.53 7.02 -27.21
CA TYR A 407 -8.12 7.63 -25.96
C TYR A 407 -8.37 6.70 -24.77
N VAL A 408 -9.58 6.14 -24.65
CA VAL A 408 -9.97 5.20 -23.59
C VAL A 408 -9.07 3.97 -23.60
N ALA A 409 -8.85 3.38 -24.78
CA ALA A 409 -7.95 2.22 -24.93
C ALA A 409 -6.49 2.55 -24.54
N GLY A 410 -5.99 3.71 -25.00
CA GLY A 410 -4.62 4.16 -24.69
C GLY A 410 -4.39 4.47 -23.19
N ARG A 411 -5.46 4.74 -22.43
CA ARG A 411 -5.42 4.94 -20.99
C ARG A 411 -5.72 3.67 -20.17
N GLY A 412 -6.15 2.59 -20.81
CA GLY A 412 -6.61 1.39 -20.11
C GLY A 412 -7.88 1.63 -19.28
N TYR A 413 -8.77 2.50 -19.74
CA TYR A 413 -10.01 2.81 -19.04
C TYR A 413 -11.13 1.84 -19.41
N HIS A 414 -12.02 1.58 -18.45
CA HIS A 414 -13.23 0.78 -18.60
C HIS A 414 -14.44 1.63 -18.18
N LEU A 415 -14.93 2.45 -19.11
CA LEU A 415 -15.98 3.43 -18.81
C LEU A 415 -17.38 2.84 -18.98
N LEU A 416 -18.29 3.25 -18.11
CA LEU A 416 -19.72 3.09 -18.26
C LEU A 416 -20.36 4.46 -18.44
N SER A 417 -21.58 4.51 -18.99
CA SER A 417 -22.37 5.73 -18.91
C SER A 417 -22.95 5.91 -17.49
N PRO A 418 -23.32 7.13 -17.07
CA PRO A 418 -23.92 7.34 -15.77
C PRO A 418 -25.11 6.42 -15.49
N SER A 419 -25.98 6.20 -16.48
CA SER A 419 -27.14 5.31 -16.32
C SER A 419 -26.74 3.84 -16.18
N GLN A 420 -25.73 3.39 -16.92
CA GLN A 420 -25.19 2.03 -16.79
C GLN A 420 -24.58 1.80 -15.40
N TYR A 421 -23.84 2.79 -14.91
CA TYR A 421 -23.20 2.73 -13.59
C TYR A 421 -24.22 2.56 -12.45
N GLY A 422 -25.30 3.36 -12.48
CA GLY A 422 -26.42 3.23 -11.54
C GLY A 422 -27.06 1.84 -11.59
N ARG A 423 -27.32 1.30 -12.78
CA ARG A 423 -27.88 -0.05 -12.93
C ARG A 423 -26.96 -1.15 -12.37
N VAL A 424 -25.63 -0.99 -12.47
CA VAL A 424 -24.71 -1.96 -11.84
C VAL A 424 -24.86 -1.91 -10.32
N LEU A 425 -24.91 -0.73 -9.71
CA LEU A 425 -25.13 -0.60 -8.26
C LEU A 425 -26.46 -1.23 -7.82
N GLU A 426 -27.56 -0.94 -8.52
CA GLU A 426 -28.87 -1.56 -8.26
C GLU A 426 -28.82 -3.09 -8.37
N SER A 427 -28.13 -3.61 -9.39
CA SER A 427 -28.03 -5.06 -9.64
C SER A 427 -27.27 -5.84 -8.58
N VAL A 428 -26.44 -5.14 -7.78
CA VAL A 428 -25.69 -5.69 -6.62
C VAL A 428 -26.56 -5.71 -5.36
N GLY A 429 -27.61 -4.89 -5.29
CA GLY A 429 -28.53 -4.84 -4.15
C GLY A 429 -28.54 -3.51 -3.41
N PHE A 430 -27.82 -2.49 -3.90
CA PHE A 430 -27.95 -1.14 -3.34
C PHE A 430 -29.34 -0.59 -3.57
N SER A 431 -29.91 0.00 -2.53
CA SER A 431 -31.17 0.73 -2.55
C SER A 431 -30.94 2.24 -2.64
N SER A 432 -31.99 3.01 -2.93
CA SER A 432 -31.92 4.48 -3.04
C SER A 432 -30.78 4.96 -3.95
N VAL A 433 -30.55 4.23 -5.05
CA VAL A 433 -29.46 4.54 -5.99
C VAL A 433 -29.74 5.86 -6.68
N VAL A 434 -28.77 6.77 -6.62
CA VAL A 434 -28.75 8.03 -7.37
C VAL A 434 -27.54 8.00 -8.31
N ALA A 435 -27.78 8.27 -9.60
CA ALA A 435 -26.77 8.33 -10.62
C ALA A 435 -26.88 9.70 -11.33
N GLU A 436 -26.05 10.64 -10.92
CA GLU A 436 -26.06 12.02 -11.45
C GLU A 436 -25.04 12.16 -12.59
N ASP A 437 -25.46 12.73 -13.74
CA ASP A 437 -24.52 13.28 -14.74
C ASP A 437 -24.04 14.67 -14.26
N ARG A 438 -22.79 14.76 -13.84
CA ARG A 438 -22.16 15.97 -13.32
C ARG A 438 -21.27 16.66 -14.38
N THR A 439 -21.45 16.33 -15.65
CA THR A 439 -20.56 16.81 -16.73
C THR A 439 -20.55 18.32 -16.86
N GLN A 440 -21.69 19.01 -16.64
CA GLN A 440 -21.71 20.46 -16.71
C GLN A 440 -20.81 21.06 -15.60
N HIS A 441 -20.93 20.60 -14.38
CA HIS A 441 -20.11 21.01 -13.25
C HIS A 441 -18.63 20.65 -13.51
N PHE A 442 -18.35 19.47 -14.07
CA PHE A 442 -17.00 19.08 -14.46
C PHE A 442 -16.36 20.08 -15.45
N VAL A 443 -17.11 20.52 -16.45
CA VAL A 443 -16.66 21.52 -17.44
C VAL A 443 -16.37 22.88 -16.76
N GLU A 444 -17.20 23.29 -15.81
CA GLU A 444 -16.96 24.52 -15.04
C GLU A 444 -15.65 24.44 -14.23
N VAL A 445 -15.48 23.36 -13.49
CA VAL A 445 -14.25 23.10 -12.71
C VAL A 445 -13.02 23.03 -13.61
N LEU A 446 -13.08 22.34 -14.75
CA LEU A 446 -11.97 22.23 -15.69
C LEU A 446 -11.56 23.62 -16.24
N LYS A 447 -12.53 24.49 -16.53
CA LYS A 447 -12.24 25.87 -16.98
C LYS A 447 -11.55 26.68 -15.89
N GLU A 448 -12.05 26.63 -14.66
CA GLU A 448 -11.43 27.32 -13.52
C GLU A 448 -10.00 26.85 -13.26
N GLU A 449 -9.75 25.55 -13.33
CA GLU A 449 -8.42 24.95 -13.20
C GLU A 449 -7.49 25.41 -14.34
N LEU A 450 -7.98 25.40 -15.58
CA LEU A 450 -7.22 25.83 -16.75
C LEU A 450 -6.89 27.33 -16.66
N ASP A 451 -7.86 28.20 -16.37
CA ASP A 451 -7.68 29.65 -16.26
C ASP A 451 -6.68 29.99 -15.13
N ARG A 452 -6.77 29.30 -14.00
CA ARG A 452 -5.82 29.44 -12.90
C ARG A 452 -4.41 29.02 -13.32
N THR A 453 -4.28 27.89 -14.01
CA THR A 453 -2.98 27.39 -14.49
C THR A 453 -2.35 28.35 -15.51
N LEU A 454 -3.13 28.86 -16.45
CA LEU A 454 -2.68 29.84 -17.44
C LEU A 454 -2.24 31.17 -16.79
N SER A 455 -2.99 31.63 -15.76
CA SER A 455 -2.69 32.87 -15.03
C SER A 455 -1.41 32.79 -14.19
N HIS A 456 -0.99 31.58 -13.78
CA HIS A 456 0.20 31.32 -12.94
C HIS A 456 1.28 30.55 -13.70
N LYS A 457 1.37 30.75 -15.03
CA LYS A 457 2.30 29.99 -15.88
C LYS A 457 3.74 30.05 -15.38
N ASP A 458 4.25 31.23 -15.09
CA ASP A 458 5.65 31.43 -14.72
C ASP A 458 6.00 30.69 -13.41
N GLU A 459 5.10 30.73 -12.44
CA GLU A 459 5.24 29.97 -11.17
C GLU A 459 5.19 28.47 -11.41
N PHE A 460 4.23 28.02 -12.20
CA PHE A 460 4.10 26.60 -12.55
C PHE A 460 5.36 26.06 -13.23
N VAL A 461 5.86 26.77 -14.23
CA VAL A 461 7.07 26.40 -15.00
C VAL A 461 8.31 26.41 -14.12
N ALA A 462 8.44 27.38 -13.21
CA ALA A 462 9.58 27.48 -12.30
C ALA A 462 9.67 26.27 -11.34
N GLU A 463 8.54 25.73 -10.95
CA GLU A 463 8.47 24.58 -10.01
C GLU A 463 8.37 23.20 -10.71
N THR A 464 8.08 23.18 -12.01
CA THR A 464 7.98 21.95 -12.81
C THR A 464 8.81 22.08 -14.10
N SER A 465 8.16 22.26 -15.26
CA SER A 465 8.80 22.52 -16.55
C SER A 465 7.81 23.10 -17.56
N GLU A 466 8.32 23.74 -18.64
CA GLU A 466 7.49 24.12 -19.81
C GLU A 466 6.78 22.92 -20.44
N GLN A 467 7.41 21.75 -20.44
CA GLN A 467 6.81 20.52 -20.96
C GLN A 467 5.64 20.06 -20.09
N ASP A 468 5.77 20.11 -18.77
CA ASP A 468 4.70 19.78 -17.85
C ASP A 468 3.54 20.77 -17.96
N PHE A 469 3.83 22.08 -18.06
CA PHE A 469 2.81 23.09 -18.29
C PHE A 469 2.01 22.80 -19.56
N LYS A 470 2.71 22.58 -20.69
CA LYS A 470 2.06 22.23 -21.96
C LYS A 470 1.23 20.95 -21.86
N TYR A 471 1.76 19.91 -21.24
CA TYR A 471 1.05 18.64 -21.06
C TYR A 471 -0.29 18.84 -20.32
N ILE A 472 -0.30 19.68 -19.31
CA ILE A 472 -1.51 19.97 -18.54
C ILE A 472 -2.50 20.79 -19.37
N VAL A 473 -2.07 21.89 -19.97
CA VAL A 473 -2.96 22.74 -20.79
C VAL A 473 -3.60 21.94 -21.91
N ASP A 474 -2.79 21.23 -22.70
CA ASP A 474 -3.28 20.37 -23.80
C ASP A 474 -4.27 19.31 -23.27
N GLY A 475 -4.00 18.73 -22.09
CA GLY A 475 -4.84 17.71 -21.47
C GLY A 475 -6.21 18.23 -21.02
N TRP A 476 -6.26 19.44 -20.41
CA TRP A 476 -7.51 20.09 -19.98
C TRP A 476 -8.35 20.56 -21.16
N GLU A 477 -7.72 21.19 -22.17
CA GLU A 477 -8.38 21.57 -23.42
C GLU A 477 -9.00 20.33 -24.11
N ALA A 478 -8.26 19.23 -24.21
CA ALA A 478 -8.75 17.99 -24.78
C ALA A 478 -9.93 17.39 -23.98
N LYS A 479 -9.93 17.50 -22.63
CA LYS A 479 -11.08 17.07 -21.81
C LYS A 479 -12.31 17.92 -22.12
N LEU A 480 -12.17 19.26 -22.19
CA LEU A 480 -13.26 20.17 -22.53
C LEU A 480 -13.86 19.84 -23.90
N VAL A 481 -13.03 19.54 -24.90
CA VAL A 481 -13.50 19.10 -26.23
C VAL A 481 -14.31 17.82 -26.14
N ARG A 482 -13.78 16.77 -25.49
CA ARG A 482 -14.48 15.47 -25.33
C ARG A 482 -15.79 15.60 -24.57
N CYS A 483 -15.86 16.47 -23.56
CA CYS A 483 -17.12 16.78 -22.86
C CYS A 483 -18.12 17.48 -23.78
N GLY A 484 -17.65 18.46 -24.59
CA GLY A 484 -18.48 19.19 -25.56
C GLY A 484 -19.03 18.29 -26.66
N GLU A 485 -18.31 17.28 -27.07
CA GLU A 485 -18.76 16.27 -28.06
C GLU A 485 -19.72 15.24 -27.44
N GLY A 486 -19.87 15.21 -26.12
CA GLY A 486 -20.71 14.26 -25.40
C GLY A 486 -20.06 12.89 -25.15
N ASP A 487 -18.82 12.70 -25.59
CA ASP A 487 -18.05 11.47 -25.43
C ASP A 487 -17.66 11.20 -23.97
N GLN A 488 -17.09 12.23 -23.30
CA GLN A 488 -16.65 12.13 -21.91
C GLN A 488 -17.68 12.75 -20.97
N LYS A 489 -18.03 12.01 -19.95
CA LYS A 489 -18.93 12.40 -18.88
C LYS A 489 -18.25 12.30 -17.51
N TRP A 490 -18.85 12.92 -16.51
CA TRP A 490 -18.49 12.78 -15.11
C TRP A 490 -19.72 12.39 -14.30
N GLY A 491 -19.65 11.24 -13.63
CA GLY A 491 -20.74 10.71 -12.84
C GLY A 491 -20.54 10.90 -11.34
N LEU A 492 -21.63 11.07 -10.61
CA LEU A 492 -21.67 10.97 -9.16
C LEU A 492 -22.76 9.98 -8.76
N PHE A 493 -22.35 8.96 -7.98
CA PHE A 493 -23.17 7.81 -7.67
C PHE A 493 -23.28 7.66 -6.16
N TYR A 494 -24.49 7.44 -5.69
CA TYR A 494 -24.80 7.16 -4.30
C TYR A 494 -25.69 5.93 -4.20
N GLY A 495 -25.53 5.13 -3.17
CA GLY A 495 -26.39 3.98 -2.85
C GLY A 495 -26.33 3.62 -1.39
N LYS A 496 -27.37 2.94 -0.89
CA LYS A 496 -27.46 2.44 0.49
C LYS A 496 -27.56 0.93 0.52
N LYS A 497 -26.96 0.32 1.54
CA LYS A 497 -27.23 -1.05 1.94
C LYS A 497 -28.27 -1.04 3.05
N GLU A 498 -29.44 -1.64 2.79
CA GLU A 498 -30.49 -1.82 3.80
C GLU A 498 -30.18 -2.96 4.76
#